data_25aa961d5d428489de57ab238932947c
#
_entry.id   25aa961d5d428489de57ab238932947c
#
_cell.length_a   1.000
_cell.length_b   1.000
_cell.length_c   1.000
_cell.angle_alpha   90.00
_cell.angle_beta   90.00
_cell.angle_gamma   90.00
#
_symmetry.space_group_name_H-M   'P 1'
#
loop_
_entity.id
_entity.type
_entity.pdbx_description
1 polymer ?
#
loop_
_entity_poly.entity_id
_entity_poly.type
_entity_poly.pdbx_seq_one_letter_code
_entity_poly.pdbx_strand_id
1 'polypeptide(L)'
;MTGECNGRSFGIDQIFRAAVKFSPALLFLAVLAGCSTAQTTTFEPQNQPLDGRQGRLYLIRHSSVMSGYGAPSIKANGKLVGELAAGTYFVVDRPPGTHKITVYGIRDTIGCETDVSFQPGMSHYFELGPIVRINMDGFIAESMGVTGRPVPCRYGESSQFMFYSLDPAAGAAVIAKLKRT
;
A
#
# COMPACT_ATOMS: atom_id res chain seq x y z
N MET A 1 0.20 -15.72 20.74
CA MET A 1 -1.09 -16.41 20.88
C MET A 1 -1.17 -17.36 19.70
N THR A 2 -0.84 -18.61 19.96
CA THR A 2 -0.81 -19.73 19.00
C THR A 2 -2.21 -20.32 18.94
N GLY A 3 -2.89 -20.16 17.80
CA GLY A 3 -4.19 -20.81 17.55
C GLY A 3 -3.98 -22.25 17.11
N GLU A 4 -4.21 -23.18 18.03
CA GLU A 4 -4.23 -24.61 17.75
C GLU A 4 -5.49 -24.95 16.92
N CYS A 5 -5.30 -25.48 15.73
CA CYS A 5 -6.35 -26.17 14.98
C CYS A 5 -6.65 -27.49 15.66
N ASN A 6 -7.71 -27.55 16.42
CA ASN A 6 -8.20 -28.74 17.10
C ASN A 6 -8.90 -29.66 16.09
N GLY A 7 -8.16 -30.62 15.54
CA GLY A 7 -8.67 -31.67 14.68
C GLY A 7 -9.52 -32.66 15.46
N ARG A 8 -10.84 -32.55 15.37
CA ARG A 8 -11.74 -33.63 15.79
C ARG A 8 -11.65 -34.78 14.80
N SER A 9 -11.01 -35.87 15.27
CA SER A 9 -11.06 -37.18 14.66
C SER A 9 -12.51 -37.69 14.68
N PHE A 10 -13.19 -37.65 13.54
CA PHE A 10 -14.44 -38.39 13.36
C PHE A 10 -14.09 -39.84 13.08
N GLY A 11 -14.58 -40.74 13.98
CA GLY A 11 -14.38 -42.17 13.86
C GLY A 11 -14.99 -42.73 12.59
N ILE A 12 -14.13 -43.35 11.77
CA ILE A 12 -14.44 -43.96 10.46
C ILE A 12 -14.78 -45.44 10.69
N ASP A 13 -15.52 -45.83 11.71
CA ASP A 13 -15.75 -47.25 11.96
C ASP A 13 -17.20 -47.75 11.74
N GLN A 14 -18.08 -46.96 11.14
CA GLN A 14 -19.46 -47.46 10.97
C GLN A 14 -20.06 -47.40 9.54
N ILE A 15 -19.28 -47.14 8.49
CA ILE A 15 -19.83 -47.02 7.12
C ILE A 15 -19.25 -48.09 6.15
N PHE A 16 -18.86 -49.25 6.63
CA PHE A 16 -18.42 -50.35 5.76
C PHE A 16 -19.40 -51.53 5.71
N ARG A 17 -20.71 -51.27 5.45
CA ARG A 17 -21.64 -52.34 5.05
C ARG A 17 -22.72 -51.86 4.09
N ALA A 18 -22.40 -51.08 3.09
CA ALA A 18 -23.26 -50.93 1.94
C ALA A 18 -22.40 -51.05 0.68
N ALA A 19 -22.48 -52.19 -0.01
CA ALA A 19 -21.75 -52.41 -1.26
C ALA A 19 -22.37 -51.50 -2.35
N VAL A 20 -21.91 -50.29 -2.46
CA VAL A 20 -22.22 -49.39 -3.58
C VAL A 20 -21.02 -49.48 -4.53
N LYS A 21 -21.26 -50.01 -5.73
CA LYS A 21 -20.30 -50.00 -6.84
C LYS A 21 -19.97 -48.54 -7.21
N PHE A 22 -19.01 -47.93 -6.57
CA PHE A 22 -18.52 -46.61 -6.97
C PHE A 22 -17.56 -46.77 -8.13
N SER A 23 -17.89 -46.15 -9.25
CA SER A 23 -17.03 -46.00 -10.41
C SER A 23 -15.75 -45.27 -9.97
N PRO A 24 -14.53 -45.76 -10.33
CA PRO A 24 -13.27 -45.13 -9.92
C PRO A 24 -13.08 -43.71 -10.46
N ALA A 25 -13.94 -43.25 -11.37
CA ALA A 25 -13.93 -41.91 -11.89
C ALA A 25 -14.41 -40.84 -10.90
N LEU A 26 -15.15 -41.23 -9.85
CA LEU A 26 -15.68 -40.24 -8.87
C LEU A 26 -14.73 -39.94 -7.69
N LEU A 27 -13.69 -40.79 -7.52
CA LEU A 27 -12.72 -40.62 -6.41
C LEU A 27 -11.65 -39.57 -6.70
N PHE A 28 -11.48 -39.13 -7.95
CA PHE A 28 -10.47 -38.13 -8.33
C PHE A 28 -10.91 -36.66 -8.18
N LEU A 29 -12.19 -36.40 -7.95
CA LEU A 29 -12.70 -35.01 -7.86
C LEU A 29 -12.67 -34.40 -6.43
N ALA A 30 -12.33 -35.17 -5.40
CA ALA A 30 -12.41 -34.72 -4.01
C ALA A 30 -11.11 -34.15 -3.41
N VAL A 31 -10.02 -34.08 -4.17
CA VAL A 31 -8.69 -33.68 -3.61
C VAL A 31 -8.27 -32.25 -3.98
N LEU A 32 -9.10 -31.49 -4.68
CA LEU A 32 -8.77 -30.11 -5.09
C LEU A 32 -9.40 -29.00 -4.23
N ALA A 33 -9.90 -29.34 -3.04
CA ALA A 33 -10.19 -28.33 -2.03
C ALA A 33 -8.90 -27.90 -1.33
N GLY A 34 -7.91 -27.49 -2.10
CA GLY A 34 -6.75 -26.78 -1.58
C GLY A 34 -7.25 -25.47 -0.96
N CYS A 35 -7.13 -25.34 0.37
CA CYS A 35 -7.28 -24.07 1.05
C CYS A 35 -6.28 -23.07 0.46
N SER A 36 -6.65 -22.36 -0.60
CA SER A 36 -5.96 -21.14 -0.94
C SER A 36 -6.32 -20.15 0.16
N THR A 37 -5.50 -20.08 1.20
CA THR A 37 -5.48 -18.93 2.10
C THR A 37 -5.02 -17.75 1.26
N ALA A 38 -5.96 -17.08 0.59
CA ALA A 38 -5.71 -15.76 0.07
C ALA A 38 -5.27 -14.92 1.27
N GLN A 39 -4.00 -14.60 1.35
CA GLN A 39 -3.50 -13.64 2.33
C GLN A 39 -4.14 -12.30 1.95
N THR A 40 -5.28 -12.01 2.55
CA THR A 40 -5.88 -10.70 2.44
C THR A 40 -4.93 -9.73 3.11
N THR A 41 -4.18 -8.98 2.32
CA THR A 41 -3.35 -7.90 2.83
C THR A 41 -4.30 -6.86 3.39
N THR A 42 -4.41 -6.80 4.72
CA THR A 42 -5.28 -5.82 5.39
C THR A 42 -4.58 -4.48 5.32
N PHE A 43 -4.98 -3.63 4.40
CA PHE A 43 -4.53 -2.25 4.33
C PHE A 43 -5.05 -1.43 5.52
N GLU A 44 -4.34 -0.38 5.87
CA GLU A 44 -4.82 0.55 6.90
C GLU A 44 -6.13 1.21 6.46
N PRO A 45 -7.11 1.39 7.39
CA PRO A 45 -8.37 2.02 7.08
C PRO A 45 -8.18 3.46 6.57
N GLN A 46 -8.82 3.82 5.46
CA GLN A 46 -8.66 5.13 4.82
C GLN A 46 -9.76 6.13 5.19
N ASN A 47 -10.84 5.71 5.87
CA ASN A 47 -12.02 6.54 6.12
C ASN A 47 -12.12 7.10 7.55
N GLN A 48 -11.05 7.00 8.34
CA GLN A 48 -11.09 7.48 9.71
C GLN A 48 -10.86 9.00 9.79
N PRO A 49 -11.59 9.73 10.65
CA PRO A 49 -11.25 11.11 10.99
C PRO A 49 -9.88 11.14 11.66
N LEU A 50 -9.14 12.25 11.50
CA LEU A 50 -7.87 12.41 12.18
C LEU A 50 -8.11 12.45 13.71
N ASP A 51 -7.47 11.54 14.45
CA ASP A 51 -7.34 11.66 15.90
C ASP A 51 -6.39 12.82 16.20
N GLY A 52 -6.85 13.81 16.97
CA GLY A 52 -6.04 14.98 17.32
C GLY A 52 -4.74 14.66 18.08
N ARG A 53 -4.57 13.42 18.57
CA ARG A 53 -3.33 12.92 19.18
C ARG A 53 -2.33 12.36 18.17
N GLN A 54 -2.74 12.18 16.92
CA GLN A 54 -1.92 11.67 15.82
C GLN A 54 -1.60 12.78 14.82
N GLY A 55 -0.52 12.60 14.08
CA GLY A 55 -0.25 13.35 12.86
C GLY A 55 -0.70 12.53 11.65
N ARG A 56 -0.98 13.22 10.55
CA ARG A 56 -1.45 12.62 9.29
C ARG A 56 -0.53 12.97 8.14
N LEU A 57 -0.20 11.98 7.32
CA LEU A 57 0.48 12.15 6.04
C LEU A 57 -0.48 11.77 4.91
N TYR A 58 -0.71 12.69 3.99
CA TYR A 58 -1.37 12.44 2.72
C TYR A 58 -0.31 12.14 1.66
N LEU A 59 -0.37 10.95 1.07
CA LEU A 59 0.43 10.54 -0.06
C LEU A 59 -0.42 10.67 -1.32
N ILE A 60 0.02 11.50 -2.26
CA ILE A 60 -0.75 11.92 -3.43
C ILE A 60 -0.07 11.40 -4.68
N ARG A 61 -0.85 10.85 -5.62
CA ARG A 61 -0.37 10.48 -6.95
C ARG A 61 -1.30 11.01 -8.01
N HIS A 62 -0.79 11.91 -8.83
CA HIS A 62 -1.54 12.47 -9.96
C HIS A 62 -1.79 11.43 -11.06
N SER A 63 -2.88 11.61 -11.84
CA SER A 63 -3.11 10.89 -13.09
C SER A 63 -2.15 11.43 -14.14
N SER A 64 -1.05 10.75 -14.38
CA SER A 64 -0.04 11.17 -15.37
C SER A 64 0.28 10.03 -16.34
N VAL A 65 1.06 10.35 -17.38
CA VAL A 65 1.57 9.35 -18.35
C VAL A 65 2.32 8.21 -17.67
N MET A 66 2.89 8.44 -16.46
CA MET A 66 3.51 7.43 -15.61
C MET A 66 2.51 6.49 -14.92
N SER A 67 1.21 6.65 -15.14
CA SER A 67 0.17 5.79 -14.52
C SER A 67 0.26 4.32 -14.94
N GLY A 68 0.94 4.00 -16.04
CA GLY A 68 1.19 2.63 -16.51
C GLY A 68 2.10 1.77 -15.60
N TYR A 69 2.72 2.34 -14.58
CA TYR A 69 3.62 1.62 -13.65
C TYR A 69 2.90 0.92 -12.48
N GLY A 70 1.59 0.68 -12.58
CA GLY A 70 0.83 0.04 -11.50
C GLY A 70 0.65 0.94 -10.28
N ALA A 71 0.23 0.35 -9.16
CA ALA A 71 0.11 1.03 -7.88
C ALA A 71 1.33 0.70 -7.01
N PRO A 72 2.24 1.66 -6.75
CA PRO A 72 3.36 1.44 -5.86
C PRO A 72 2.89 1.14 -4.43
N SER A 73 3.56 0.19 -3.79
CA SER A 73 3.28 -0.20 -2.41
C SER A 73 3.90 0.82 -1.45
N ILE A 74 3.17 1.13 -0.38
CA ILE A 74 3.60 2.04 0.68
C ILE A 74 3.86 1.23 1.95
N LYS A 75 5.03 1.44 2.57
CA LYS A 75 5.32 0.90 3.90
C LYS A 75 5.57 2.03 4.89
N ALA A 76 5.10 1.84 6.12
CA ALA A 76 5.42 2.69 7.26
C ALA A 76 6.14 1.86 8.31
N ASN A 77 7.36 2.26 8.71
CA ASN A 77 8.24 1.50 9.61
C ASN A 77 8.41 0.03 9.16
N GLY A 78 8.53 -0.20 7.85
CA GLY A 78 8.70 -1.54 7.25
C GLY A 78 7.40 -2.35 7.07
N LYS A 79 6.29 -1.93 7.68
CA LYS A 79 5.00 -2.60 7.52
C LYS A 79 4.25 -2.05 6.30
N LEU A 80 3.74 -2.94 5.44
CA LEU A 80 2.89 -2.57 4.32
C LEU A 80 1.59 -1.94 4.85
N VAL A 81 1.26 -0.75 4.37
CA VAL A 81 0.07 0.01 4.80
C VAL A 81 -0.94 0.20 3.67
N GLY A 82 -0.51 0.13 2.43
CA GLY A 82 -1.38 0.21 1.27
C GLY A 82 -0.65 0.35 -0.05
N GLU A 83 -1.43 0.64 -1.10
CA GLU A 83 -0.95 0.91 -2.45
C GLU A 83 -1.51 2.25 -2.94
N LEU A 84 -0.73 2.98 -3.71
CA LEU A 84 -1.09 4.31 -4.20
C LEU A 84 -1.37 4.28 -5.70
N ALA A 85 -2.65 4.17 -6.05
CA ALA A 85 -3.09 4.18 -7.44
C ALA A 85 -2.97 5.58 -8.08
N ALA A 86 -2.84 5.65 -9.41
CA ALA A 86 -2.79 6.91 -10.13
C ALA A 86 -4.13 7.68 -10.00
N GLY A 87 -4.07 8.99 -9.82
CA GLY A 87 -5.24 9.84 -9.64
C GLY A 87 -5.90 9.73 -8.27
N THR A 88 -5.18 9.19 -7.27
CA THR A 88 -5.70 8.98 -5.92
C THR A 88 -4.77 9.54 -4.85
N TYR A 89 -5.24 9.53 -3.61
CA TYR A 89 -4.40 9.76 -2.44
C TYR A 89 -4.62 8.70 -1.39
N PHE A 90 -3.59 8.46 -0.58
CA PHE A 90 -3.56 7.51 0.52
C PHE A 90 -3.21 8.21 1.83
N VAL A 91 -3.80 7.78 2.94
CA VAL A 91 -3.61 8.41 4.25
C VAL A 91 -2.83 7.49 5.19
N VAL A 92 -1.83 8.04 5.86
CA VAL A 92 -1.04 7.37 6.90
C VAL A 92 -1.13 8.18 8.20
N ASP A 93 -1.76 7.63 9.22
CA ASP A 93 -1.85 8.24 10.55
C ASP A 93 -0.83 7.59 11.48
N ARG A 94 -0.07 8.42 12.21
CA ARG A 94 0.94 7.94 13.16
C ARG A 94 0.93 8.75 14.45
N PRO A 95 1.28 8.11 15.58
CA PRO A 95 1.55 8.85 16.81
C PRO A 95 2.71 9.84 16.61
N PRO A 96 2.83 10.85 17.48
CA PRO A 96 3.94 11.80 17.42
C PRO A 96 5.29 11.10 17.42
N GLY A 97 6.24 11.63 16.64
CA GLY A 97 7.59 11.08 16.49
C GLY A 97 8.00 10.93 15.03
N THR A 98 9.19 10.41 14.83
CA THR A 98 9.76 10.18 13.50
C THR A 98 9.41 8.77 13.02
N HIS A 99 8.81 8.70 11.85
CA HIS A 99 8.41 7.44 11.22
C HIS A 99 9.00 7.35 9.82
N LYS A 100 9.50 6.17 9.49
CA LYS A 100 10.04 5.86 8.18
C LYS A 100 8.93 5.54 7.20
N ILE A 101 8.85 6.30 6.11
CA ILE A 101 7.90 6.08 5.02
C ILE A 101 8.68 5.65 3.78
N THR A 102 8.27 4.52 3.20
CA THR A 102 8.92 3.96 2.01
C THR A 102 7.89 3.73 0.93
N VAL A 103 8.17 4.21 -0.28
CA VAL A 103 7.43 3.82 -1.48
C VAL A 103 8.25 2.78 -2.25
N TYR A 104 7.60 1.70 -2.66
CA TYR A 104 8.20 0.66 -3.48
C TYR A 104 7.71 0.81 -4.91
N GLY A 105 8.64 0.79 -5.85
CA GLY A 105 8.35 0.75 -7.27
C GLY A 105 8.06 -0.66 -7.78
N ILE A 106 8.20 -0.83 -9.09
CA ILE A 106 8.04 -2.14 -9.74
C ILE A 106 9.10 -3.12 -9.20
N ARG A 107 8.71 -4.39 -9.02
CA ARG A 107 9.57 -5.49 -8.54
C ARG A 107 10.13 -5.27 -7.12
N ASP A 108 9.33 -4.64 -6.24
CA ASP A 108 9.72 -4.37 -4.84
C ASP A 108 11.04 -3.60 -4.68
N THR A 109 11.42 -2.82 -5.69
CA THR A 109 12.57 -1.92 -5.56
C THR A 109 12.19 -0.71 -4.71
N ILE A 110 13.10 -0.29 -3.81
CA ILE A 110 12.90 0.94 -3.03
C ILE A 110 12.86 2.12 -4.00
N GLY A 111 11.69 2.75 -4.12
CA GLY A 111 11.52 3.98 -4.88
C GLY A 111 12.11 5.17 -4.12
N CYS A 112 11.59 5.40 -2.91
CA CYS A 112 12.04 6.48 -2.02
C CYS A 112 11.77 6.07 -0.58
N GLU A 113 12.75 6.22 0.29
CA GLU A 113 12.62 6.05 1.72
C GLU A 113 12.97 7.36 2.42
N THR A 114 12.08 7.88 3.25
CA THR A 114 12.28 9.14 3.98
C THR A 114 11.75 9.05 5.40
N ASP A 115 12.32 9.84 6.29
CA ASP A 115 11.86 9.98 7.67
C ASP A 115 10.91 11.19 7.76
N VAL A 116 9.71 10.96 8.30
CA VAL A 116 8.67 11.98 8.48
C VAL A 116 8.42 12.20 9.96
N SER A 117 8.51 13.45 10.43
CA SER A 117 8.21 13.81 11.81
C SER A 117 6.72 14.14 11.94
N PHE A 118 5.96 13.25 12.57
CA PHE A 118 4.55 13.45 12.85
C PHE A 118 4.36 14.24 14.14
N GLN A 119 3.44 15.21 14.11
CA GLN A 119 3.06 16.02 15.26
C GLN A 119 1.54 15.93 15.47
N PRO A 120 1.06 16.02 16.72
CA PRO A 120 -0.37 15.91 17.02
C PRO A 120 -1.20 16.94 16.24
N GLY A 121 -2.27 16.47 15.59
CA GLY A 121 -3.20 17.31 14.84
C GLY A 121 -2.64 17.91 13.53
N MET A 122 -1.36 17.68 13.20
CA MET A 122 -0.77 18.22 11.97
C MET A 122 -0.94 17.27 10.80
N SER A 123 -1.08 17.87 9.61
CA SER A 123 -1.14 17.16 8.33
C SER A 123 0.03 17.53 7.43
N HIS A 124 0.66 16.53 6.85
CA HIS A 124 1.70 16.63 5.84
C HIS A 124 1.14 16.16 4.50
N TYR A 125 1.64 16.71 3.40
CA TYR A 125 1.19 16.38 2.05
C TYR A 125 2.40 16.11 1.18
N PHE A 126 2.52 14.89 0.68
CA PHE A 126 3.59 14.48 -0.23
C PHE A 126 2.99 13.98 -1.54
N GLU A 127 3.45 14.55 -2.63
CA GLU A 127 3.19 14.06 -3.98
C GLU A 127 4.22 13.01 -4.36
N LEU A 128 3.77 11.93 -4.99
CA LEU A 128 4.65 10.95 -5.61
C LEU A 128 4.86 11.34 -7.07
N GLY A 129 6.10 11.64 -7.41
CA GLY A 129 6.49 12.04 -8.75
C GLY A 129 7.71 11.27 -9.25
N PRO A 130 8.11 11.48 -10.52
CA PRO A 130 9.30 10.85 -11.08
C PRO A 130 10.57 11.39 -10.44
N ILE A 131 11.63 10.57 -10.43
CA ILE A 131 12.98 11.06 -10.16
C ILE A 131 13.47 11.77 -11.42
N VAL A 132 13.73 13.06 -11.29
CA VAL A 132 14.31 13.84 -12.36
C VAL A 132 15.79 14.11 -12.04
N ARG A 133 16.69 13.52 -12.82
CA ARG A 133 18.15 13.56 -12.60
C ARG A 133 18.88 14.61 -13.43
N ILE A 134 18.15 15.50 -14.11
CA ILE A 134 18.70 16.49 -15.04
C ILE A 134 18.24 17.88 -14.64
N ASN A 135 19.01 18.94 -15.00
CA ASN A 135 18.69 20.35 -14.71
C ASN A 135 17.35 20.88 -15.27
N MET A 136 16.47 19.99 -15.75
CA MET A 136 15.08 20.26 -16.16
C MET A 136 14.06 19.79 -15.13
N ASP A 137 14.48 19.58 -13.90
CA ASP A 137 13.72 18.93 -12.83
C ASP A 137 12.35 19.57 -12.61
N GLY A 138 12.27 20.90 -12.61
CA GLY A 138 11.00 21.60 -12.42
C GLY A 138 10.01 21.38 -13.53
N PHE A 139 10.42 21.44 -14.79
CA PHE A 139 9.53 21.38 -15.94
C PHE A 139 8.88 19.99 -16.13
N ILE A 140 9.64 18.92 -15.96
CA ILE A 140 9.08 17.56 -16.11
C ILE A 140 8.14 17.21 -14.97
N ALA A 141 8.51 17.55 -13.72
CA ALA A 141 7.65 17.32 -12.57
C ALA A 141 6.34 18.10 -12.70
N GLU A 142 6.40 19.38 -13.09
CA GLU A 142 5.23 20.23 -13.30
C GLU A 142 4.34 19.70 -14.44
N SER A 143 4.92 19.24 -15.55
CA SER A 143 4.16 18.64 -16.66
C SER A 143 3.40 17.37 -16.27
N MET A 144 3.83 16.70 -15.17
CA MET A 144 3.16 15.55 -14.57
C MET A 144 2.22 15.94 -13.42
N GLY A 145 2.01 17.23 -13.19
CA GLY A 145 1.14 17.76 -12.14
C GLY A 145 1.80 17.84 -10.76
N VAL A 146 3.10 17.57 -10.65
CA VAL A 146 3.85 17.66 -9.39
C VAL A 146 4.33 19.09 -9.19
N THR A 147 3.92 19.71 -8.09
CA THR A 147 4.24 21.11 -7.77
C THR A 147 4.99 21.30 -6.46
N GLY A 148 5.20 20.20 -5.74
CA GLY A 148 5.89 20.21 -4.44
C GLY A 148 7.39 20.40 -4.54
N ARG A 149 8.04 20.55 -3.37
CA ARG A 149 9.49 20.59 -3.23
C ARG A 149 10.05 19.18 -3.01
N PRO A 150 11.16 18.80 -3.65
CA PRO A 150 11.78 17.50 -3.45
C PRO A 150 12.03 17.20 -1.97
N VAL A 151 11.65 16.02 -1.52
CA VAL A 151 11.93 15.52 -0.17
C VAL A 151 13.21 14.69 -0.23
N PRO A 152 14.16 14.88 0.69
CA PRO A 152 15.34 14.03 0.77
C PRO A 152 14.93 12.58 0.96
N CYS A 153 15.34 11.72 0.04
CA CYS A 153 15.04 10.29 0.05
C CYS A 153 16.31 9.47 -0.06
N ARG A 154 16.30 8.29 0.57
CA ARG A 154 17.18 7.20 0.18
C ARG A 154 16.53 6.47 -0.99
N TYR A 155 17.29 6.26 -2.05
CA TYR A 155 16.84 5.61 -3.28
C TYR A 155 17.46 4.25 -3.45
N GLY A 156 16.73 3.30 -4.05
CA GLY A 156 17.30 2.11 -4.66
C GLY A 156 17.93 2.43 -6.04
N GLU A 157 18.78 1.55 -6.54
CA GLU A 157 19.48 1.74 -7.83
C GLU A 157 18.53 1.91 -9.02
N SER A 158 17.36 1.27 -8.97
CA SER A 158 16.33 1.31 -10.02
C SER A 158 15.15 2.22 -9.64
N SER A 159 15.37 3.17 -8.75
CA SER A 159 14.30 4.04 -8.26
C SER A 159 13.72 4.90 -9.39
N GLN A 160 12.40 4.94 -9.46
CA GLN A 160 11.65 5.71 -10.46
C GLN A 160 10.82 6.83 -9.82
N PHE A 161 10.62 6.77 -8.51
CA PHE A 161 9.76 7.68 -7.77
C PHE A 161 10.50 8.38 -6.65
N MET A 162 10.10 9.63 -6.39
CA MET A 162 10.48 10.38 -5.20
C MET A 162 9.26 11.12 -4.63
N PHE A 163 9.39 11.55 -3.38
CA PHE A 163 8.40 12.40 -2.75
C PHE A 163 8.71 13.88 -2.95
N TYR A 164 7.63 14.66 -3.09
CA TYR A 164 7.65 16.11 -3.15
C TYR A 164 6.69 16.66 -2.07
N SER A 165 7.16 17.49 -1.17
CA SER A 165 6.34 18.09 -0.13
C SER A 165 5.55 19.28 -0.65
N LEU A 166 4.27 19.35 -0.28
CA LEU A 166 3.40 20.51 -0.53
C LEU A 166 3.18 21.32 0.74
N ASP A 167 2.95 22.61 0.56
CA ASP A 167 2.37 23.42 1.62
C ASP A 167 0.96 22.94 1.97
N PRO A 168 0.53 23.02 3.25
CA PRO A 168 -0.76 22.47 3.68
C PRO A 168 -1.97 22.94 2.88
N ALA A 169 -2.01 24.22 2.51
CA ALA A 169 -3.12 24.79 1.72
C ALA A 169 -3.15 24.20 0.28
N ALA A 170 -1.98 24.11 -0.37
CA ALA A 170 -1.84 23.49 -1.69
C ALA A 170 -2.22 22.01 -1.65
N GLY A 171 -1.71 21.28 -0.65
CA GLY A 171 -2.03 19.86 -0.45
C GLY A 171 -3.52 19.60 -0.25
N ALA A 172 -4.18 20.40 0.60
CA ALA A 172 -5.62 20.31 0.81
C ALA A 172 -6.41 20.58 -0.48
N ALA A 173 -6.00 21.57 -1.28
CA ALA A 173 -6.63 21.87 -2.57
C ALA A 173 -6.47 20.73 -3.59
N VAL A 174 -5.33 20.02 -3.58
CA VAL A 174 -5.08 18.87 -4.46
C VAL A 174 -5.96 17.69 -4.06
N ILE A 175 -5.97 17.30 -2.80
CA ILE A 175 -6.75 16.13 -2.34
C ILE A 175 -8.25 16.32 -2.51
N ALA A 176 -8.76 17.58 -2.47
CA ALA A 176 -10.17 17.88 -2.73
C ALA A 176 -10.63 17.48 -4.14
N LYS A 177 -9.70 17.35 -5.10
CA LYS A 177 -9.97 16.99 -6.50
C LYS A 177 -9.72 15.50 -6.79
N LEU A 178 -9.11 14.78 -5.88
CA LEU A 178 -8.71 13.39 -6.06
C LEU A 178 -9.65 12.43 -5.32
N LYS A 179 -9.63 11.16 -5.75
CA LYS A 179 -10.30 10.08 -5.01
C LYS A 179 -9.37 9.53 -3.93
N ARG A 180 -9.94 9.14 -2.81
CA ARG A 180 -9.23 8.36 -1.79
C ARG A 180 -9.15 6.90 -2.26
N THR A 181 -8.00 6.25 -2.13
CA THR A 181 -7.82 4.80 -2.41
C THR A 181 -8.50 3.96 -1.36
#